data_3fa79819b05d494582b63c9ab999f93b
#
_entry.id   3fa79819b05d494582b63c9ab999f93b
#
_cell.length_a   1.000
_cell.length_b   1.000
_cell.length_c   1.000
_cell.angle_alpha   90.00
_cell.angle_beta   90.00
_cell.angle_gamma   90.00
#
_symmetry.space_group_name_H-M   'P 1'
#
loop_
_entity.id
_entity.type
_entity.pdbx_description
1 polymer ?
#
loop_
_entity_poly.entity_id
_entity_poly.type
_entity_poly.pdbx_seq_one_letter_code
_entity_poly.pdbx_strand_id
1 'polypeptide(L)' 'MKLSLKLPLFGMNMEQATIVKWHRRPGEGFKKGEPLYEIETEKVTAEVEAPCDGTLVEIVAGESQTINVGDVVCHVKT' A
#
# COMPACT_ATOMS: atom_id res chain seq x y z
N MET A 1 -4.14 18.06 0.44
CA MET A 1 -4.66 17.40 -0.77
C MET A 1 -4.88 15.92 -0.49
N LYS A 2 -5.97 15.38 -0.97
CA LYS A 2 -6.30 13.97 -0.78
C LYS A 2 -5.88 13.17 -2.01
N LEU A 3 -5.14 12.08 -1.79
CA LEU A 3 -4.63 11.23 -2.86
C LEU A 3 -5.06 9.79 -2.67
N SER A 4 -5.25 9.08 -3.77
CA SER A 4 -5.49 7.64 -3.75
C SER A 4 -4.19 6.95 -4.15
N LEU A 5 -3.71 6.06 -3.30
CA LEU A 5 -2.51 5.28 -3.59
C LEU A 5 -2.90 3.93 -4.17
N LYS A 6 -2.21 3.53 -5.21
CA LYS A 6 -2.48 2.28 -5.93
C LYS A 6 -1.37 1.28 -5.70
N LEU A 7 -1.71 0.00 -5.86
CA LEU A 7 -0.71 -1.07 -5.77
C LEU A 7 0.28 -0.92 -6.92
N PRO A 8 1.58 -0.70 -6.60
CA PRO A 8 2.59 -0.57 -7.65
C PRO A 8 3.01 -1.94 -8.19
N LEU A 9 3.64 -1.93 -9.36
CA LEU A 9 4.20 -3.11 -9.97
C LEU A 9 5.59 -3.37 -9.39
N PHE A 10 5.76 -4.51 -8.75
CA PHE A 10 7.04 -4.88 -8.13
C PHE A 10 7.89 -5.83 -8.96
N GLY A 11 7.36 -6.37 -10.01
CA GLY A 11 8.13 -7.29 -10.84
C GLY A 11 7.44 -7.58 -12.13
N MET A 12 8.18 -8.17 -13.06
CA MET A 12 7.62 -8.61 -14.32
C MET A 12 6.59 -9.70 -14.05
N ASN A 13 5.50 -9.68 -14.76
CA ASN A 13 4.41 -10.66 -14.64
C ASN A 13 3.64 -10.62 -13.32
N MET A 14 3.82 -9.58 -12.52
CA MET A 14 3.00 -9.40 -11.33
C MET A 14 1.66 -8.81 -11.73
N GLU A 15 0.58 -9.52 -11.44
CA GLU A 15 -0.78 -9.05 -11.74
C GLU A 15 -1.55 -8.70 -10.47
N GLN A 16 -1.26 -9.41 -9.38
CA GLN A 16 -1.97 -9.21 -8.12
C GLN A 16 -1.05 -9.54 -6.96
N ALA A 17 -1.46 -9.09 -5.78
CA ALA A 17 -0.75 -9.35 -4.54
C ALA A 17 -1.73 -9.36 -3.38
N THR A 18 -1.35 -10.04 -2.31
CA THR A 18 -2.15 -10.08 -1.08
C THR A 18 -1.52 -9.13 -0.08
N ILE A 19 -2.35 -8.30 0.55
CA ILE A 19 -1.89 -7.41 1.62
C ILE A 19 -1.64 -8.29 2.86
N VAL A 20 -0.41 -8.29 3.35
CA VAL A 20 -0.03 -9.09 4.50
C VAL A 20 -0.19 -8.29 5.80
N LYS A 21 0.24 -7.03 5.78
CA LYS A 21 0.26 -6.22 6.98
C LYS A 21 0.26 -4.73 6.65
N TRP A 22 -0.46 -3.93 7.44
CA TRP A 22 -0.40 -2.48 7.39
C TRP A 22 0.46 -1.98 8.54
N HIS A 23 1.41 -1.08 8.24
CA HIS A 23 2.30 -0.48 9.24
C HIS A 23 1.76 0.81 9.83
N ARG A 24 0.73 1.36 9.22
CA ARG A 24 0.07 2.58 9.69
C ARG A 24 -1.44 2.35 9.75
N ARG A 25 -2.11 3.09 10.61
CA ARG A 25 -3.56 3.04 10.76
C ARG A 25 -4.18 4.35 10.32
N PRO A 26 -5.47 4.38 9.98
CA PRO A 26 -6.14 5.64 9.67
C PRO A 26 -5.92 6.66 10.77
N GLY A 27 -5.54 7.86 10.39
CA GLY A 27 -5.23 8.94 11.32
C GLY A 27 -3.74 9.09 11.63
N GLU A 28 -2.93 8.10 11.29
CA GLU A 28 -1.48 8.16 11.55
C GLU A 28 -0.72 8.81 10.41
N GLY A 29 0.30 9.57 10.77
CA GLY A 29 1.18 10.20 9.80
C GLY A 29 2.29 9.27 9.34
N PHE A 30 2.86 9.57 8.19
CA PHE A 30 3.99 8.82 7.64
C PHE A 30 4.88 9.78 6.84
N LYS A 31 6.12 9.35 6.61
CA LYS A 31 7.07 10.11 5.82
C LYS A 31 7.49 9.33 4.60
N LYS A 32 7.89 10.05 3.56
CA LYS A 32 8.39 9.45 2.34
C LYS A 32 9.48 8.43 2.64
N GLY A 33 9.36 7.25 2.04
CA GLY A 33 10.34 6.18 2.21
C GLY A 33 10.04 5.24 3.37
N GLU A 34 9.10 5.58 4.24
CA GLU A 34 8.71 4.68 5.32
C GLU A 34 7.79 3.59 4.79
N PRO A 35 7.92 2.34 5.27
CA PRO A 35 7.03 1.28 4.82
C PRO A 35 5.61 1.56 5.29
N LEU A 36 4.67 1.54 4.36
CA LEU A 36 3.24 1.71 4.65
C LEU A 36 2.56 0.38 4.88
N TYR A 37 2.86 -0.59 4.04
CA TYR A 37 2.26 -1.92 4.13
C TYR A 37 3.16 -2.95 3.47
N GLU A 38 2.86 -4.22 3.73
CA GLU A 38 3.60 -5.34 3.14
C GLU A 38 2.66 -6.14 2.26
N ILE A 39 3.20 -6.64 1.15
CA ILE A 39 2.47 -7.49 0.22
C ILE A 39 3.19 -8.80 0.02
N GLU A 40 2.44 -9.80 -0.41
CA GLU A 40 2.97 -11.12 -0.74
C GLU A 40 2.44 -11.55 -2.11
N THR A 41 3.34 -12.08 -2.91
CA THR A 41 3.00 -12.72 -4.18
C THR A 41 3.46 -14.17 -4.10
N GLU A 42 3.25 -14.96 -5.15
CA GLU A 42 3.69 -16.35 -5.17
C GLU A 42 5.18 -16.52 -4.88
N LYS A 43 5.99 -15.54 -5.26
CA LYS A 43 7.44 -15.68 -5.22
C LYS A 43 8.14 -14.79 -4.20
N VAL A 44 7.54 -13.66 -3.83
CA VAL A 44 8.21 -12.68 -2.99
C VAL A 44 7.26 -12.03 -2.00
N THR A 45 7.84 -11.55 -0.92
CA THR A 45 7.17 -10.65 0.02
C THR A 45 7.93 -9.33 -0.06
N ALA A 46 7.21 -8.23 -0.16
CA ALA A 46 7.83 -6.92 -0.31
C ALA A 46 7.11 -5.87 0.54
N GLU A 47 7.86 -4.84 0.95
CA GLU A 47 7.30 -3.70 1.65
C GLU A 47 7.05 -2.59 0.64
N VAL A 48 5.90 -1.93 0.75
CA VAL A 48 5.57 -0.79 -0.10
C VAL A 48 5.83 0.47 0.70
N GLU A 49 6.75 1.29 0.19
CA GLU A 49 7.14 2.52 0.86
C GLU A 49 6.22 3.67 0.48
N ALA A 50 6.09 4.64 1.39
CA ALA A 50 5.31 5.84 1.14
C ALA A 50 5.97 6.68 0.04
N PRO A 51 5.19 7.14 -0.96
CA PRO A 51 5.74 7.98 -2.05
C PRO A 51 5.95 9.43 -1.65
N CYS A 52 5.40 9.82 -0.51
CA CYS A 52 5.48 11.21 -0.02
C CYS A 52 5.14 11.23 1.46
N ASP A 53 5.33 12.39 2.09
CA ASP A 53 4.89 12.60 3.47
C ASP A 53 3.36 12.79 3.47
N GLY A 54 2.69 12.32 4.51
CA GLY A 54 1.25 12.51 4.62
C GLY A 54 0.64 11.82 5.82
N THR A 55 -0.68 11.72 5.80
CA THR A 55 -1.47 11.05 6.84
C THR A 55 -2.38 10.04 6.17
N LEU A 56 -2.45 8.84 6.73
CA LEU A 56 -3.35 7.81 6.23
C LEU A 56 -4.77 8.17 6.60
N VAL A 57 -5.65 8.26 5.62
CA VAL A 57 -7.05 8.62 5.84
C VAL A 57 -7.93 7.37 5.92
N GLU A 58 -7.76 6.46 4.96
CA GLU A 58 -8.61 5.29 4.87
C GLU A 58 -7.85 4.14 4.20
N ILE A 59 -8.03 2.93 4.74
CA ILE A 59 -7.52 1.71 4.13
C ILE A 59 -8.64 1.12 3.28
N VAL A 60 -8.42 1.02 1.97
CA VAL A 60 -9.39 0.42 1.04
C VAL A 60 -9.15 -1.08 0.95
N ALA A 61 -7.89 -1.49 0.89
CA ALA A 61 -7.52 -2.91 0.84
C ALA A 61 -6.89 -3.31 2.17
N GLY A 62 -7.62 -4.08 2.94
CA GLY A 62 -7.17 -4.53 4.27
C GLY A 62 -6.27 -5.75 4.22
N GLU A 63 -5.81 -6.16 5.40
CA GLU A 63 -4.97 -7.35 5.55
C GLU A 63 -5.70 -8.59 5.05
N SER A 64 -4.94 -9.49 4.43
CA SER A 64 -5.42 -10.74 3.83
C SER A 64 -6.23 -10.55 2.55
N GLN A 65 -6.38 -9.33 2.08
CA GLN A 65 -7.09 -9.06 0.84
C GLN A 65 -6.15 -9.16 -0.36
N THR A 66 -6.61 -9.82 -1.41
CA THR A 66 -5.86 -9.90 -2.67
C THR A 66 -6.39 -8.83 -3.61
N ILE A 67 -5.49 -8.06 -4.17
CA ILE A 67 -5.83 -6.95 -5.07
C ILE A 67 -4.97 -7.00 -6.33
N ASN A 68 -5.42 -6.31 -7.37
CA ASN A 68 -4.70 -6.24 -8.63
C ASN A 68 -3.78 -5.02 -8.66
N VAL A 69 -2.70 -5.12 -9.45
CA VAL A 69 -1.84 -3.97 -9.73
C VAL A 69 -2.70 -2.86 -10.33
N GLY A 70 -2.56 -1.65 -9.79
CA GLY A 70 -3.34 -0.51 -10.22
C GLY A 70 -4.60 -0.26 -9.40
N ASP A 71 -5.01 -1.23 -8.57
CA ASP A 71 -6.15 -1.01 -7.67
C ASP A 71 -5.78 -0.06 -6.54
N VAL A 72 -6.74 0.73 -6.10
CA VAL A 72 -6.53 1.64 -4.97
C VAL A 72 -6.41 0.84 -3.69
N VAL A 73 -5.35 1.10 -2.93
CA VAL A 73 -5.11 0.41 -1.66
C VAL A 73 -5.49 1.28 -0.47
N CYS A 74 -5.37 2.58 -0.60
CA CYS A 74 -5.71 3.49 0.49
C CYS A 74 -5.86 4.92 -0.01
N HIS A 75 -6.40 5.77 0.86
CA HIS A 75 -6.47 7.21 0.64
C HIS A 75 -5.61 7.90 1.68
N VAL A 76 -4.86 8.91 1.26
CA VAL A 76 -3.97 9.67 2.13
C VAL A 76 -4.21 11.15 1.95
N LYS A 77 -3.79 11.92 2.95
CA LYS A 77 -3.88 13.39 2.92
C LYS A 77 -2.46 13.94 3.03
N THR A 78 -2.12 14.88 2.16
CA THR A 78 -0.83 15.57 2.18
C THR A 78 -0.98 17.06 2.46
#